data_57acd1dd28906f1a9c730532e3364c6b
#
_entry.id   57acd1dd28906f1a9c730532e3364c6b
#
_cell.length_a   1.000
_cell.length_b   1.000
_cell.length_c   1.000
_cell.angle_alpha   90.00
_cell.angle_beta   90.00
_cell.angle_gamma   90.00
#
_symmetry.space_group_name_H-M   'P 1'
#
loop_
_entity.id
_entity.type
_entity.pdbx_description
1 polymer ?
#
loop_
_entity_poly.entity_id
_entity_poly.type
_entity_poly.pdbx_seq_one_letter_code
_entity_poly.pdbx_strand_id
1 'polypeptide(L)'
;MAIERYASAASKFYETRVDPALEAFKSDLERHGRNVTLSPSGEVRENRVRSSIEVYFEGRLEFAYALCANISSSGIRLGKEIKSIDEERIAFAAQKTGKSQRVESLFTVNGSVVAIADIIQDKISEEQIIREIIEDYKPHVLSRPLRPKTSIKKMSDHDEISDDDWCDLVLDFDEDA
;
A
#
# COMPACT_ATOMS: atom_id res chain seq x y z
N MET A 1 -25.25 5.65 -18.87
CA MET A 1 -24.43 4.55 -19.42
C MET A 1 -23.72 3.81 -18.30
N ALA A 2 -23.50 2.52 -18.43
CA ALA A 2 -22.90 1.70 -17.36
C ALA A 2 -21.49 2.15 -16.97
N ILE A 3 -20.64 2.51 -17.93
CA ILE A 3 -19.27 2.96 -17.68
C ILE A 3 -19.24 4.23 -16.83
N GLU A 4 -20.09 5.21 -17.12
CA GLU A 4 -20.16 6.48 -16.37
C GLU A 4 -20.59 6.24 -14.91
N ARG A 5 -21.53 5.33 -14.71
CA ARG A 5 -21.97 4.94 -13.37
C ARG A 5 -20.84 4.28 -12.59
N TYR A 6 -20.09 3.39 -13.21
CA TYR A 6 -18.96 2.73 -12.59
C TYR A 6 -17.79 3.69 -12.36
N ALA A 7 -17.54 4.61 -13.28
CA ALA A 7 -16.54 5.65 -13.09
C ALA A 7 -16.85 6.56 -11.90
N SER A 8 -18.10 6.97 -11.77
CA SER A 8 -18.57 7.78 -10.64
C SER A 8 -18.46 7.01 -9.30
N ALA A 9 -18.85 5.74 -9.29
CA ALA A 9 -18.74 4.90 -8.11
C ALA A 9 -17.28 4.66 -7.70
N ALA A 10 -16.40 4.42 -8.65
CA ALA A 10 -14.95 4.26 -8.39
C ALA A 10 -14.34 5.56 -7.86
N SER A 11 -14.64 6.70 -8.46
CA SER A 11 -14.16 8.01 -8.01
C SER A 11 -14.57 8.28 -6.56
N LYS A 12 -15.83 8.08 -6.25
CA LYS A 12 -16.35 8.24 -4.88
C LYS A 12 -15.68 7.29 -3.89
N PHE A 13 -15.48 6.02 -4.26
CA PHE A 13 -14.82 5.04 -3.42
C PHE A 13 -13.37 5.44 -3.10
N TYR A 14 -12.63 5.94 -4.10
CA TYR A 14 -11.28 6.42 -3.89
C TYR A 14 -11.24 7.66 -2.99
N GLU A 15 -12.07 8.66 -3.25
CA GLU A 15 -12.12 9.89 -2.46
C GLU A 15 -12.54 9.64 -1.00
N THR A 16 -13.45 8.72 -0.76
CA THR A 16 -14.06 8.52 0.57
C THR A 16 -13.44 7.39 1.37
N ARG A 17 -12.76 6.44 0.73
CA ARG A 17 -12.22 5.24 1.38
C ARG A 17 -10.74 5.02 1.12
N VAL A 18 -10.31 5.02 -0.13
CA VAL A 18 -8.93 4.68 -0.48
C VAL A 18 -7.95 5.79 -0.08
N ASP A 19 -8.21 7.01 -0.52
CA ASP A 19 -7.31 8.13 -0.22
C ASP A 19 -7.22 8.43 1.28
N PRO A 20 -8.32 8.44 2.05
CA PRO A 20 -8.25 8.54 3.50
C PRO A 20 -7.49 7.40 4.18
N ALA A 21 -7.63 6.16 3.70
CA ALA A 21 -6.88 5.02 4.20
C ALA A 21 -5.37 5.19 4.00
N LEU A 22 -4.95 5.61 2.82
CA LEU A 22 -3.55 5.87 2.51
C LEU A 22 -2.99 7.06 3.31
N GLU A 23 -3.78 8.10 3.54
CA GLU A 23 -3.40 9.22 4.41
C GLU A 23 -3.20 8.81 5.87
N ALA A 24 -4.08 7.98 6.40
CA ALA A 24 -3.96 7.45 7.75
C ALA A 24 -2.72 6.56 7.88
N PHE A 25 -2.48 5.69 6.92
CA PHE A 25 -1.30 4.83 6.86
C PHE A 25 0.00 5.65 6.76
N LYS A 26 0.02 6.67 5.90
CA LYS A 26 1.14 7.62 5.82
C LYS A 26 1.44 8.27 7.17
N SER A 27 0.43 8.83 7.82
CA SER A 27 0.59 9.53 9.09
C SER A 27 1.19 8.63 10.17
N ASP A 28 0.78 7.37 10.18
CA ASP A 28 1.29 6.39 11.12
C ASP A 28 2.75 6.02 10.84
N LEU A 29 3.09 5.77 9.59
CA LEU A 29 4.46 5.47 9.18
C LEU A 29 5.43 6.64 9.45
N GLU A 30 4.99 7.87 9.25
CA GLU A 30 5.80 9.06 9.56
C GLU A 30 6.06 9.19 11.07
N ARG A 31 5.10 8.84 11.90
CA ARG A 31 5.31 8.75 13.36
C ARG A 31 6.35 7.70 13.75
N HIS A 32 6.53 6.65 12.94
CA HIS A 32 7.54 5.61 13.12
C HIS A 32 8.84 5.85 12.34
N GLY A 33 9.10 7.08 11.93
CA GLY A 33 10.37 7.50 11.35
C GLY A 33 10.55 7.16 9.86
N ARG A 34 9.46 6.84 9.15
CA ARG A 34 9.49 6.66 7.70
C ARG A 34 9.26 8.00 6.99
N ASN A 35 9.80 8.12 5.81
CA ASN A 35 9.50 9.21 4.90
C ASN A 35 8.55 8.70 3.83
N VAL A 36 7.39 9.32 3.70
CA VAL A 36 6.30 8.79 2.89
C VAL A 36 5.85 9.81 1.86
N THR A 37 5.75 9.37 0.61
CA THR A 37 5.18 10.15 -0.49
C THR A 37 3.85 9.53 -0.91
N LEU A 38 2.80 10.32 -0.90
CA LEU A 38 1.46 9.93 -1.31
C LEU A 38 1.10 10.60 -2.62
N SER A 39 0.58 9.82 -3.56
CA SER A 39 -0.06 10.30 -4.78
C SER A 39 -1.53 9.92 -4.73
N PRO A 40 -2.42 10.82 -4.32
CA PRO A 40 -3.85 10.54 -4.20
C PRO A 40 -4.50 10.33 -5.56
N SER A 41 -5.72 9.82 -5.56
CA SER A 41 -6.51 9.66 -6.76
C SER A 41 -6.78 11.04 -7.39
N GLY A 42 -6.68 11.07 -8.69
CA GLY A 42 -7.13 12.21 -9.48
C GLY A 42 -8.45 11.89 -10.19
N GLU A 43 -8.72 12.65 -11.22
CA GLU A 43 -9.83 12.37 -12.12
C GLU A 43 -9.66 11.00 -12.80
N VAL A 44 -10.79 10.35 -13.09
CA VAL A 44 -10.81 9.14 -13.91
C VAL A 44 -10.25 9.47 -15.29
N ARG A 45 -9.17 8.80 -15.67
CA ARG A 45 -8.54 8.93 -16.98
C ARG A 45 -8.46 7.57 -17.64
N GLU A 46 -8.83 7.48 -18.89
CA GLU A 46 -8.78 6.24 -19.68
C GLU A 46 -9.45 5.06 -18.95
N ASN A 47 -10.58 5.31 -18.28
CA ASN A 47 -11.30 4.33 -17.48
C ASN A 47 -10.47 3.71 -16.35
N ARG A 48 -9.55 4.50 -15.77
CA ARG A 48 -8.71 4.08 -14.63
C ARG A 48 -8.71 5.15 -13.54
N VAL A 49 -8.66 4.69 -12.29
CA VAL A 49 -8.35 5.49 -11.10
C VAL A 49 -7.19 4.82 -10.39
N ARG A 50 -6.25 5.61 -9.90
CA ARG A 50 -5.08 5.09 -9.21
C ARG A 50 -4.66 5.99 -8.05
N SER A 51 -4.45 5.40 -6.90
CA SER A 51 -3.76 6.03 -5.77
C SER A 51 -2.51 5.23 -5.42
N SER A 52 -1.46 5.90 -5.01
CA SER A 52 -0.21 5.22 -4.67
C SER A 52 0.52 5.87 -3.50
N ILE A 53 1.30 5.07 -2.81
CA ILE A 53 2.13 5.47 -1.69
C ILE A 53 3.53 4.87 -1.85
N GLU A 54 4.55 5.65 -1.55
CA GLU A 54 5.94 5.21 -1.50
C GLU A 54 6.50 5.47 -0.11
N VAL A 55 7.08 4.44 0.49
CA VAL A 55 7.63 4.47 1.84
C VAL A 55 9.14 4.31 1.76
N TYR A 56 9.85 5.25 2.33
CA TYR A 56 11.31 5.27 2.40
C TYR A 56 11.77 5.17 3.84
N PHE A 57 12.77 4.33 4.05
CA PHE A 57 13.45 4.21 5.32
C PHE A 57 14.95 4.45 5.14
N GLU A 58 15.49 5.46 5.82
CA GLU A 58 16.89 5.87 5.70
C GLU A 58 17.34 6.09 4.24
N GLY A 59 16.51 6.76 3.46
CA GLY A 59 16.80 7.09 2.06
C GLY A 59 16.65 5.92 1.07
N ARG A 60 16.15 4.76 1.52
CA ARG A 60 15.94 3.57 0.69
C ARG A 60 14.45 3.31 0.53
N LEU A 61 14.03 2.94 -0.68
CA LEU A 61 12.67 2.49 -0.90
C LEU A 61 12.42 1.18 -0.13
N GLU A 62 11.55 1.26 0.86
CA GLU A 62 11.12 0.13 1.66
C GLU A 62 9.93 -0.57 1.00
N PHE A 63 8.97 0.21 0.55
CA PHE A 63 7.71 -0.29 0.03
C PHE A 63 7.05 0.75 -0.88
N ALA A 64 6.55 0.32 -2.00
CA ALA A 64 5.66 1.11 -2.84
C ALA A 64 4.39 0.32 -3.14
N TYR A 65 3.27 0.95 -2.98
CA TYR A 65 1.95 0.35 -3.13
C TYR A 65 1.06 1.23 -3.98
N ALA A 66 0.38 0.63 -4.92
CA ALA A 66 -0.63 1.30 -5.71
C ALA A 66 -1.91 0.48 -5.76
N LEU A 67 -3.02 1.14 -5.58
CA LEU A 67 -4.35 0.59 -5.77
C LEU A 67 -4.94 1.16 -7.04
N CYS A 68 -5.27 0.30 -8.00
CA CYS A 68 -5.76 0.68 -9.32
C CYS A 68 -7.17 0.12 -9.54
N ALA A 69 -8.10 0.95 -9.98
CA ALA A 69 -9.39 0.51 -10.46
C ALA A 69 -9.43 0.62 -11.99
N ASN A 70 -9.70 -0.49 -12.66
CA ASN A 70 -9.98 -0.53 -14.09
C ASN A 70 -11.49 -0.63 -14.28
N ILE A 71 -12.04 0.28 -15.06
CA ILE A 71 -13.48 0.43 -15.28
C ILE A 71 -13.81 -0.04 -16.69
N SER A 72 -14.83 -0.86 -16.79
CA SER A 72 -15.34 -1.35 -18.07
C SER A 72 -16.88 -1.35 -18.08
N SER A 73 -17.47 -1.68 -19.20
CA SER A 73 -18.92 -1.85 -19.30
C SER A 73 -19.48 -2.98 -18.43
N SER A 74 -18.60 -3.94 -18.05
CA SER A 74 -18.95 -5.06 -17.18
C SER A 74 -18.71 -4.79 -15.69
N GLY A 75 -18.00 -3.70 -15.35
CA GLY A 75 -17.79 -3.34 -13.95
C GLY A 75 -16.47 -2.68 -13.62
N ILE A 76 -16.11 -2.78 -12.34
CA ILE A 76 -14.88 -2.24 -11.77
C ILE A 76 -14.01 -3.42 -11.30
N ARG A 77 -12.75 -3.43 -11.70
CA ARG A 77 -11.76 -4.38 -11.23
C ARG A 77 -10.69 -3.66 -10.42
N LEU A 78 -10.59 -4.01 -9.15
CA LEU A 78 -9.54 -3.49 -8.27
C LEU A 78 -8.31 -4.38 -8.34
N GLY A 79 -7.18 -3.76 -8.64
CA GLY A 79 -5.87 -4.40 -8.62
C GLY A 79 -4.92 -3.65 -7.71
N LYS A 80 -3.91 -4.35 -7.19
CA LYS A 80 -2.81 -3.77 -6.42
C LYS A 80 -1.48 -4.03 -7.11
N GLU A 81 -0.59 -3.07 -7.03
CA GLU A 81 0.81 -3.18 -7.43
C GLU A 81 1.67 -3.00 -6.19
N ILE A 82 2.60 -3.90 -5.96
CA ILE A 82 3.54 -3.84 -4.84
C ILE A 82 4.95 -3.81 -5.41
N LYS A 83 5.77 -2.89 -4.90
CA LYS A 83 7.22 -2.84 -5.16
C LYS A 83 7.97 -2.75 -3.85
N SER A 84 9.02 -3.49 -3.75
CA SER A 84 9.97 -3.43 -2.64
C SER A 84 11.39 -3.33 -3.16
N ILE A 85 12.34 -3.15 -2.28
CA ILE A 85 13.76 -3.10 -2.67
C ILE A 85 14.22 -4.38 -3.39
N ASP A 86 13.68 -5.51 -2.97
CA ASP A 86 14.02 -6.79 -3.60
C ASP A 86 13.39 -6.93 -4.99
N GLU A 87 12.17 -6.43 -5.16
CA GLU A 87 11.51 -6.39 -6.46
C GLU A 87 12.14 -5.38 -7.41
N GLU A 88 12.66 -4.25 -6.93
CA GLU A 88 13.45 -3.34 -7.75
C GLU A 88 14.72 -4.00 -8.29
N ARG A 89 15.39 -4.82 -7.47
CA ARG A 89 16.56 -5.62 -7.90
C ARG A 89 16.15 -6.65 -8.96
N ILE A 90 15.02 -7.33 -8.76
CA ILE A 90 14.47 -8.28 -9.71
C ILE A 90 14.05 -7.57 -11.00
N ALA A 91 13.37 -6.43 -10.90
CA ALA A 91 12.96 -5.63 -12.05
C ALA A 91 14.17 -5.08 -12.81
N PHE A 92 15.22 -4.66 -12.13
CA PHE A 92 16.47 -4.22 -12.76
C PHE A 92 17.19 -5.37 -13.47
N ALA A 93 17.23 -6.54 -12.86
CA ALA A 93 17.74 -7.75 -13.49
C ALA A 93 16.89 -8.19 -14.68
N ALA A 94 15.56 -8.08 -14.57
CA ALA A 94 14.63 -8.38 -15.64
C ALA A 94 14.71 -7.39 -16.82
N GLN A 95 14.97 -6.11 -16.56
CA GLN A 95 15.23 -5.12 -17.60
C GLN A 95 16.48 -5.44 -18.41
N LYS A 96 17.53 -5.95 -17.76
CA LYS A 96 18.73 -6.44 -18.46
C LYS A 96 18.46 -7.65 -19.35
N THR A 97 17.46 -8.45 -19.01
CA THR A 97 17.08 -9.67 -19.76
C THR A 97 15.90 -9.45 -20.70
N GLY A 98 15.35 -8.23 -20.78
CA GLY A 98 14.20 -7.89 -21.63
C GLY A 98 12.87 -8.48 -21.17
N LYS A 99 12.80 -9.01 -19.95
CA LYS A 99 11.57 -9.58 -19.36
C LYS A 99 11.10 -8.70 -18.22
N SER A 100 10.25 -7.73 -18.52
CA SER A 100 9.53 -6.95 -17.50
C SER A 100 8.32 -7.74 -17.03
N GLN A 101 8.33 -8.24 -15.80
CA GLN A 101 7.13 -8.75 -15.16
C GLN A 101 6.59 -7.70 -14.18
N ARG A 102 5.52 -7.01 -14.56
CA ARG A 102 4.62 -6.35 -13.62
C ARG A 102 3.77 -7.44 -12.96
N VAL A 103 3.96 -7.66 -11.69
CA VAL A 103 3.06 -8.52 -10.92
C VAL A 103 1.88 -7.66 -10.46
N GLU A 104 0.84 -7.61 -11.27
CA GLU A 104 -0.46 -7.09 -10.85
C GLU A 104 -1.23 -8.22 -10.18
N SER A 105 -1.62 -8.05 -8.94
CA SER A 105 -2.51 -8.96 -8.22
C SER A 105 -3.86 -8.30 -7.97
N LEU A 106 -4.91 -9.11 -7.83
CA LEU A 106 -6.22 -8.61 -7.47
C LEU A 106 -6.20 -8.12 -6.01
N PHE A 107 -6.86 -7.00 -5.77
CA PHE A 107 -7.11 -6.52 -4.42
C PHE A 107 -8.23 -7.34 -3.77
N THR A 108 -7.94 -7.88 -2.60
CA THR A 108 -8.87 -8.69 -1.82
C THR A 108 -9.09 -8.07 -0.46
N VAL A 109 -10.23 -8.30 0.13
CA VAL A 109 -10.54 -7.97 1.52
C VAL A 109 -10.96 -9.26 2.22
N ASN A 110 -10.30 -9.60 3.30
CA ASN A 110 -10.49 -10.87 4.03
C ASN A 110 -10.39 -12.10 3.11
N GLY A 111 -9.48 -12.07 2.14
CA GLY A 111 -9.26 -13.16 1.20
C GLY A 111 -10.26 -13.25 0.05
N SER A 112 -11.24 -12.36 -0.03
CA SER A 112 -12.24 -12.33 -1.10
C SER A 112 -12.04 -11.16 -2.03
N VAL A 113 -12.17 -11.38 -3.33
CA VAL A 113 -12.13 -10.31 -4.34
C VAL A 113 -13.28 -9.34 -4.07
N VAL A 114 -12.97 -8.05 -4.09
CA VAL A 114 -13.96 -7.00 -3.88
C VAL A 114 -14.95 -6.98 -5.05
N ALA A 115 -16.22 -7.17 -4.74
CA ALA A 115 -17.28 -7.14 -5.73
C ALA A 115 -17.68 -5.68 -6.06
N ILE A 116 -18.18 -5.45 -7.28
CA ILE A 116 -18.69 -4.15 -7.69
C ILE A 116 -19.80 -3.67 -6.76
N ALA A 117 -20.68 -4.57 -6.34
CA ALA A 117 -21.76 -4.29 -5.41
C ALA A 117 -21.24 -3.73 -4.06
N ASP A 118 -20.11 -4.23 -3.58
CA ASP A 118 -19.50 -3.77 -2.33
C ASP A 118 -19.00 -2.33 -2.43
N ILE A 119 -18.49 -1.94 -3.59
CA ILE A 119 -18.06 -0.57 -3.88
C ILE A 119 -19.26 0.36 -3.98
N ILE A 120 -20.28 -0.02 -4.75
CA ILE A 120 -21.48 0.79 -4.99
C ILE A 120 -22.29 0.98 -3.69
N GLN A 121 -22.38 -0.07 -2.87
CA GLN A 121 -23.11 -0.06 -1.60
C GLN A 121 -22.28 0.42 -0.41
N ASP A 122 -21.06 0.87 -0.64
CA ASP A 122 -20.14 1.39 0.38
C ASP A 122 -19.93 0.41 1.55
N LYS A 123 -19.74 -0.87 1.22
CA LYS A 123 -19.53 -1.93 2.20
C LYS A 123 -18.07 -2.12 2.62
N ILE A 124 -17.14 -1.52 1.88
CA ILE A 124 -15.71 -1.59 2.20
C ILE A 124 -15.35 -0.39 3.06
N SER A 125 -14.89 -0.66 4.27
CA SER A 125 -14.46 0.39 5.19
C SER A 125 -13.00 0.80 4.95
N GLU A 126 -12.66 1.98 5.42
CA GLU A 126 -11.30 2.51 5.43
C GLU A 126 -10.36 1.58 6.22
N GLU A 127 -10.80 1.07 7.37
CA GLU A 127 -10.04 0.16 8.23
C GLU A 127 -9.72 -1.17 7.53
N GLN A 128 -10.64 -1.70 6.75
CA GLN A 128 -10.40 -2.91 5.97
C GLN A 128 -9.31 -2.69 4.94
N ILE A 129 -9.31 -1.54 4.26
CA ILE A 129 -8.28 -1.18 3.29
C ILE A 129 -6.91 -1.05 3.98
N ILE A 130 -6.85 -0.35 5.11
CA ILE A 130 -5.63 -0.18 5.89
C ILE A 130 -5.06 -1.54 6.32
N ARG A 131 -5.90 -2.46 6.81
CA ARG A 131 -5.46 -3.80 7.18
C ARG A 131 -4.81 -4.56 6.05
N GLU A 132 -5.43 -4.55 4.87
CA GLU A 132 -4.87 -5.23 3.70
C GLU A 132 -3.52 -4.63 3.27
N ILE A 133 -3.39 -3.30 3.34
CA ILE A 133 -2.13 -2.63 3.04
C ILE A 133 -1.05 -2.98 4.06
N ILE A 134 -1.38 -3.01 5.34
CA ILE A 134 -0.46 -3.40 6.42
C ILE A 134 0.02 -4.84 6.24
N GLU A 135 -0.87 -5.77 5.94
CA GLU A 135 -0.50 -7.16 5.69
C GLU A 135 0.46 -7.30 4.49
N ASP A 136 0.24 -6.53 3.43
CA ASP A 136 1.14 -6.48 2.29
C ASP A 136 2.48 -5.79 2.61
N TYR A 137 2.51 -4.86 3.55
CA TYR A 137 3.70 -4.10 3.95
C TYR A 137 4.63 -4.88 4.90
N LYS A 138 4.08 -5.63 5.84
CA LYS A 138 4.86 -6.35 6.88
C LYS A 138 6.07 -7.11 6.36
N PRO A 139 6.00 -7.89 5.27
CA PRO A 139 7.15 -8.63 4.76
C PRO A 139 8.29 -7.76 4.22
N HIS A 140 8.01 -6.48 3.91
CA HIS A 140 8.93 -5.56 3.25
C HIS A 140 9.62 -4.58 4.18
N VAL A 141 9.31 -4.63 5.47
CA VAL A 141 9.88 -3.73 6.45
C VAL A 141 11.39 -3.87 6.53
N LEU A 142 12.09 -2.78 6.30
CA LEU A 142 13.52 -2.71 6.48
C LEU A 142 13.83 -2.49 7.96
N SER A 143 14.52 -3.46 8.57
CA SER A 143 15.20 -3.22 9.82
C SER A 143 16.35 -2.23 9.59
N ARG A 144 16.74 -1.47 10.62
CA ARG A 144 17.91 -0.60 10.55
C ARG A 144 19.09 -1.37 9.98
N PRO A 145 19.85 -0.80 9.04
CA PRO A 145 21.04 -1.46 8.56
C PRO A 145 21.93 -1.78 9.76
N LEU A 146 22.38 -3.02 9.82
CA LEU A 146 23.40 -3.42 10.79
C LEU A 146 24.53 -2.41 10.67
N ARG A 147 24.76 -1.59 11.68
CA ARG A 147 25.92 -0.72 11.73
C ARG A 147 27.14 -1.59 11.51
N PRO A 148 28.06 -1.21 10.64
CA PRO A 148 29.28 -1.99 10.47
C PRO A 148 29.89 -2.23 11.83
N LYS A 149 30.29 -3.46 12.11
CA LYS A 149 30.79 -3.96 13.40
C LYS A 149 32.06 -3.28 13.92
N THR A 150 32.40 -2.10 13.46
CA THR A 150 33.63 -1.37 13.77
C THR A 150 33.55 -0.47 15.00
N SER A 151 32.39 -0.34 15.64
CA SER A 151 32.32 0.34 16.94
C SER A 151 31.75 -0.57 17.98
N ILE A 152 32.64 -1.37 18.52
CA ILE A 152 32.45 -2.05 19.78
C ILE A 152 32.26 -1.01 20.86
N LYS A 153 31.05 -0.65 21.16
CA LYS A 153 30.66 -0.20 22.48
C LYS A 153 29.18 -0.51 22.61
N LYS A 154 28.89 -1.49 23.47
CA LYS A 154 27.64 -1.76 24.17
C LYS A 154 26.57 -0.73 23.86
N MET A 155 25.84 -0.92 22.79
CA MET A 155 24.50 -0.39 22.70
C MET A 155 23.58 -1.46 23.29
N SER A 156 22.79 -1.06 24.27
CA SER A 156 21.75 -1.89 24.84
C SER A 156 20.85 -2.45 23.75
N ASP A 157 20.44 -3.69 23.93
CA ASP A 157 19.60 -4.51 23.06
C ASP A 157 18.20 -3.93 22.72
N HIS A 158 18.06 -2.60 22.71
CA HIS A 158 16.77 -1.91 22.55
C HIS A 158 16.54 -1.28 21.17
N ASP A 159 17.45 -1.47 20.21
CA ASP A 159 17.36 -0.84 18.90
C ASP A 159 16.86 -1.77 17.78
N GLU A 160 16.44 -2.98 18.10
CA GLU A 160 15.68 -3.82 17.16
C GLU A 160 14.20 -3.47 17.27
N ILE A 161 13.59 -3.10 16.13
CA ILE A 161 12.14 -3.08 16.02
C ILE A 161 11.68 -4.52 16.29
N SER A 162 11.18 -4.78 17.49
CA SER A 162 10.65 -6.09 17.83
C SER A 162 9.35 -6.32 17.08
N ASP A 163 8.97 -7.58 16.89
CA ASP A 163 7.66 -7.94 16.35
C ASP A 163 6.52 -7.28 17.17
N ASP A 164 6.80 -6.93 18.41
CA ASP A 164 5.88 -6.25 19.32
C ASP A 164 5.60 -4.79 18.90
N ASP A 165 6.59 -4.07 18.33
CA ASP A 165 6.39 -2.70 17.83
C ASP A 165 5.41 -2.66 16.65
N TRP A 166 5.31 -3.75 15.91
CA TRP A 166 4.35 -3.89 14.81
C TRP A 166 2.94 -4.19 15.28
N CYS A 167 2.81 -4.87 16.41
CA CYS A 167 1.51 -5.06 17.05
C CYS A 167 0.94 -3.73 17.53
N ASP A 168 1.78 -2.84 18.04
CA ASP A 168 1.38 -1.50 18.46
C ASP A 168 0.92 -0.64 17.29
N LEU A 169 1.59 -0.76 16.13
CA LEU A 169 1.21 -0.06 14.90
C LEU A 169 -0.18 -0.48 14.39
N VAL A 170 -0.52 -1.75 14.55
CA VAL A 170 -1.85 -2.29 14.18
C VAL A 170 -2.91 -1.89 15.22
N LEU A 171 -2.52 -1.78 16.49
CA LEU A 171 -3.44 -1.43 17.58
C LEU A 171 -3.80 0.06 17.58
N ASP A 172 -2.86 0.94 17.15
CA ASP A 172 -3.12 2.38 17.03
C ASP A 172 -4.23 2.69 16.00
N PHE A 173 -4.42 1.83 15.01
CA PHE A 173 -5.51 1.97 14.04
C PHE A 173 -6.87 1.48 14.58
N ASP A 174 -6.87 0.59 15.56
CA ASP A 174 -8.11 0.05 16.14
C ASP A 174 -8.70 0.96 17.24
N GLU A 175 -7.88 1.86 17.83
CA GLU A 175 -8.33 2.77 18.89
C GLU A 175 -9.01 4.05 18.38
N ASP A 176 -8.78 4.43 17.13
CA ASP A 176 -9.37 5.62 16.50
C ASP A 176 -10.67 5.31 15.70
N ALA A 177 -11.15 4.11 15.79
CA ALA A 177 -12.39 3.68 15.14
C ALA A 177 -13.63 4.00 15.99
#